data_f305d1e3de3ef314708895fb518353a8
#
_entry.id   f305d1e3de3ef314708895fb518353a8
#
_cell.length_a   1.000
_cell.length_b   1.000
_cell.length_c   1.000
_cell.angle_alpha   90.00
_cell.angle_beta   90.00
_cell.angle_gamma   90.00
#
_symmetry.space_group_name_H-M   'P 1'
#
loop_
_entity.id
_entity.type
_entity.pdbx_description
1 polymer ?
#
loop_
_entity_poly.entity_id
_entity_poly.type
_entity_poly.pdbx_seq_one_letter_code
_entity_poly.pdbx_strand_id
1 'polypeptide(L)'
;MLITEKKEQTIFDHVGHKIITDREIDIVARLEEPLVVVLGNMLSHEECDELIRLSMDRMKRSKIGATREVNEQRTSSGTFIEESENAIVAKVEKRISAVMNIPIEHGEGLQILKYSPGQEYKAHFDFFSSTSKAANNNRISTLVMYLNDVEEGGETFFPKLNFTVTPKKGMAVYFEYFYSDQTLNELTLHGGAPVITGEKWVATQWMRKQKIR
;
A
#
# COMPACT_ATOMS: atom_id res chain seq x y z
N MET A 1 -20.10 -8.00 34.29
CA MET A 1 -18.64 -8.20 34.06
C MET A 1 -18.40 -7.84 32.59
N LEU A 2 -17.89 -6.63 32.32
CA LEU A 2 -17.53 -6.23 30.96
C LEU A 2 -16.29 -7.04 30.57
N ILE A 3 -16.46 -7.98 29.66
CA ILE A 3 -15.32 -8.64 29.00
C ILE A 3 -14.72 -7.53 28.12
N THR A 4 -13.64 -6.92 28.59
CA THR A 4 -12.80 -6.11 27.71
C THR A 4 -12.14 -7.08 26.75
N GLU A 5 -12.69 -7.22 25.56
CA GLU A 5 -12.01 -7.91 24.47
C GLU A 5 -10.63 -7.26 24.33
N LYS A 6 -9.59 -8.09 24.46
CA LYS A 6 -8.22 -7.61 24.35
C LYS A 6 -7.98 -7.26 22.89
N LYS A 7 -7.94 -5.96 22.59
CA LYS A 7 -7.65 -5.47 21.24
C LYS A 7 -6.32 -6.04 20.74
N GLU A 8 -6.29 -6.48 19.49
CA GLU A 8 -5.06 -6.91 18.82
C GLU A 8 -4.05 -5.77 18.79
N GLN A 9 -2.79 -6.10 18.98
CA GLN A 9 -1.72 -5.12 18.93
C GLN A 9 -1.43 -4.71 17.48
N THR A 10 -1.31 -3.42 17.22
CA THR A 10 -0.96 -2.85 15.92
C THR A 10 0.49 -2.38 15.89
N ILE A 11 1.10 -2.38 14.70
CA ILE A 11 2.43 -1.81 14.47
C ILE A 11 2.33 -0.29 14.36
N PHE A 12 1.30 0.18 13.66
CA PHE A 12 1.00 1.60 13.54
C PHE A 12 0.52 2.12 14.90
N ASP A 13 1.38 2.86 15.59
CA ASP A 13 1.15 3.36 16.94
C ASP A 13 0.88 4.87 17.00
N HIS A 14 0.71 5.52 15.85
CA HIS A 14 0.37 6.94 15.80
C HIS A 14 -1.03 7.18 16.33
N VAL A 15 -1.12 8.15 17.24
CA VAL A 15 -2.37 8.57 17.89
C VAL A 15 -2.78 9.96 17.41
N GLY A 16 -4.09 10.27 17.56
CA GLY A 16 -4.63 11.56 17.14
C GLY A 16 -4.90 11.62 15.63
N HIS A 17 -4.78 12.80 15.04
CA HIS A 17 -5.17 13.06 13.66
C HIS A 17 -4.01 13.50 12.76
N LYS A 18 -2.77 13.51 13.28
CA LYS A 18 -1.58 13.93 12.55
C LYS A 18 -0.37 13.07 12.88
N ILE A 19 0.48 12.85 11.88
CA ILE A 19 1.81 12.27 12.02
C ILE A 19 2.82 13.32 11.59
N ILE A 20 3.80 13.59 12.44
CA ILE A 20 4.85 14.56 12.15
C ILE A 20 6.12 13.83 11.73
N THR A 21 6.53 14.07 10.49
CA THR A 21 7.79 13.57 9.92
C THR A 21 8.59 14.75 9.37
N ASP A 22 9.21 14.62 8.19
CA ASP A 22 9.72 15.75 7.41
C ASP A 22 8.58 16.63 6.83
N ARG A 23 7.35 16.18 7.00
CA ARG A 23 6.11 16.91 6.72
C ARG A 23 5.00 16.49 7.68
N GLU A 24 3.94 17.25 7.72
CA GLU A 24 2.72 16.93 8.44
C GLU A 24 1.80 16.05 7.58
N ILE A 25 1.44 14.88 8.08
CA ILE A 25 0.57 13.90 7.42
C ILE A 25 -0.73 13.82 8.21
N ASP A 26 -1.86 13.94 7.53
CA ASP A 26 -3.18 13.88 8.16
C ASP A 26 -3.68 12.44 8.25
N ILE A 27 -4.22 12.04 9.41
CA ILE A 27 -5.02 10.82 9.53
C ILE A 27 -6.46 11.21 9.22
N VAL A 28 -6.90 10.89 7.99
CA VAL A 28 -8.21 11.31 7.45
C VAL A 28 -9.34 10.38 7.92
N ALA A 29 -9.05 9.08 7.95
CA ALA A 29 -9.99 8.06 8.42
C ALA A 29 -9.23 6.87 9.00
N ARG A 30 -9.85 6.16 9.95
CA ARG A 30 -9.26 5.01 10.61
C ARG A 30 -10.33 3.98 10.95
N LEU A 31 -10.12 2.74 10.50
CA LEU A 31 -10.77 1.55 11.01
C LEU A 31 -9.79 0.87 11.97
N GLU A 32 -10.31 0.32 13.07
CA GLU A 32 -9.45 -0.18 14.15
C GLU A 32 -9.17 -1.69 14.06
N GLU A 33 -10.12 -2.49 13.57
CA GLU A 33 -10.01 -3.95 13.50
C GLU A 33 -10.67 -4.49 12.23
N PRO A 34 -9.85 -4.90 11.23
CA PRO A 34 -8.41 -4.71 11.11
C PRO A 34 -8.05 -3.23 10.97
N LEU A 35 -6.82 -2.88 11.30
CA LEU A 35 -6.37 -1.51 11.14
C LEU A 35 -6.27 -1.15 9.66
N VAL A 36 -7.06 -0.15 9.23
CA VAL A 36 -6.97 0.49 7.92
C VAL A 36 -6.98 2.00 8.14
N VAL A 37 -5.97 2.70 7.65
CA VAL A 37 -5.80 4.14 7.85
C VAL A 37 -5.68 4.85 6.52
N VAL A 38 -6.54 5.84 6.29
CA VAL A 38 -6.43 6.76 5.15
C VAL A 38 -5.62 7.97 5.57
N LEU A 39 -4.57 8.26 4.81
CA LEU A 39 -3.61 9.33 5.08
C LEU A 39 -3.73 10.42 4.02
N GLY A 40 -3.85 11.66 4.48
CA GLY A 40 -3.73 12.86 3.65
C GLY A 40 -2.30 13.39 3.67
N ASN A 41 -1.90 14.08 2.61
CA ASN A 41 -0.60 14.75 2.53
C ASN A 41 0.61 13.81 2.75
N MET A 42 0.49 12.53 2.39
CA MET A 42 1.57 11.54 2.50
C MET A 42 2.75 11.87 1.58
N LEU A 43 2.45 12.34 0.37
CA LEU A 43 3.44 12.79 -0.62
C LEU A 43 3.12 14.22 -1.06
N SER A 44 4.15 15.00 -1.42
CA SER A 44 3.93 16.25 -2.14
C SER A 44 3.59 15.97 -3.61
N HIS A 45 3.04 16.97 -4.31
CA HIS A 45 2.77 16.82 -5.73
C HIS A 45 4.04 16.61 -6.54
N GLU A 46 5.13 17.30 -6.17
CA GLU A 46 6.45 17.16 -6.80
C GLU A 46 7.04 15.77 -6.59
N GLU A 47 6.89 15.20 -5.38
CA GLU A 47 7.31 13.83 -5.09
C GLU A 47 6.52 12.81 -5.93
N CYS A 48 5.21 13.01 -6.07
CA CYS A 48 4.37 12.17 -6.93
C CYS A 48 4.83 12.23 -8.40
N ASP A 49 5.05 13.44 -8.91
CA ASP A 49 5.47 13.65 -10.30
C ASP A 49 6.86 13.06 -10.58
N GLU A 50 7.78 13.17 -9.62
CA GLU A 50 9.11 12.56 -9.74
C GLU A 50 9.05 11.03 -9.74
N LEU A 51 8.25 10.40 -8.87
CA LEU A 51 8.08 8.94 -8.87
C LEU A 51 7.49 8.43 -10.20
N ILE A 52 6.52 9.16 -10.77
CA ILE A 52 5.99 8.86 -12.11
C ILE A 52 7.09 9.00 -13.17
N ARG A 53 7.83 10.12 -13.16
CA ARG A 53 8.90 10.41 -14.12
C ARG A 53 9.98 9.32 -14.13
N LEU A 54 10.46 8.90 -12.96
CA LEU A 54 11.45 7.83 -12.81
C LEU A 54 10.97 6.49 -13.36
N SER A 55 9.66 6.26 -13.36
CA SER A 55 9.07 4.98 -13.72
C SER A 55 8.69 4.86 -15.18
N MET A 56 8.41 5.96 -15.86
CA MET A 56 7.69 6.02 -17.14
C MET A 56 8.30 5.10 -18.21
N ASP A 57 9.61 5.14 -18.40
CA ASP A 57 10.33 4.37 -19.41
C ASP A 57 10.69 2.93 -18.98
N ARG A 58 10.35 2.55 -17.73
CA ARG A 58 10.68 1.24 -17.16
C ARG A 58 9.46 0.33 -16.97
N MET A 59 8.27 0.81 -17.33
CA MET A 59 7.01 0.10 -17.10
C MET A 59 6.94 -1.20 -17.90
N LYS A 60 6.62 -2.31 -17.22
CA LYS A 60 6.41 -3.62 -17.82
C LYS A 60 5.11 -4.21 -17.28
N ARG A 61 4.46 -5.08 -18.08
CA ARG A 61 3.26 -5.80 -17.63
C ARG A 61 3.50 -6.42 -16.25
N SER A 62 2.62 -6.10 -15.29
CA SER A 62 2.76 -6.57 -13.92
C SER A 62 2.61 -8.09 -13.83
N LYS A 63 3.37 -8.68 -12.92
CA LYS A 63 3.35 -10.11 -12.61
C LYS A 63 2.87 -10.31 -11.19
N ILE A 64 2.21 -11.43 -10.91
CA ILE A 64 1.71 -11.79 -9.57
C ILE A 64 2.30 -13.10 -9.07
N GLY A 65 2.20 -13.29 -7.76
CA GLY A 65 2.62 -14.51 -7.07
C GLY A 65 4.13 -14.70 -6.96
N ALA A 66 4.53 -15.76 -6.27
CA ALA A 66 5.93 -16.13 -6.09
C ALA A 66 6.61 -16.55 -7.41
N THR A 67 5.85 -17.06 -8.37
CA THR A 67 6.31 -17.46 -9.71
C THR A 67 6.45 -16.29 -10.68
N ARG A 68 5.97 -15.10 -10.30
CA ARG A 68 5.98 -13.89 -11.13
C ARG A 68 5.39 -14.11 -12.52
N GLU A 69 4.18 -14.63 -12.59
CA GLU A 69 3.46 -14.86 -13.84
C GLU A 69 2.55 -13.67 -14.21
N VAL A 70 2.37 -13.44 -15.53
CA VAL A 70 1.36 -12.53 -16.05
C VAL A 70 0.00 -13.18 -15.88
N ASN A 71 -0.97 -12.47 -15.29
CA ASN A 71 -2.28 -13.00 -14.98
C ASN A 71 -3.36 -11.93 -15.16
N GLU A 72 -4.56 -12.34 -15.54
CA GLU A 72 -5.73 -11.46 -15.68
C GLU A 72 -6.31 -10.98 -14.35
N GLN A 73 -5.81 -11.48 -13.23
CA GLN A 73 -6.16 -10.96 -11.91
C GLN A 73 -5.58 -9.56 -11.67
N ARG A 74 -4.43 -9.23 -12.29
CA ARG A 74 -3.78 -7.93 -12.23
C ARG A 74 -3.38 -7.48 -13.62
N THR A 75 -4.04 -6.45 -14.13
CA THR A 75 -3.87 -5.99 -15.52
C THR A 75 -2.97 -4.77 -15.69
N SER A 76 -2.43 -4.22 -14.60
CA SER A 76 -1.50 -3.07 -14.60
C SER A 76 -0.17 -3.32 -15.29
N SER A 77 0.55 -2.24 -15.55
CA SER A 77 2.00 -2.23 -15.76
C SER A 77 2.70 -1.72 -14.50
N GLY A 78 3.95 -2.10 -14.29
CA GLY A 78 4.70 -1.68 -13.11
C GLY A 78 6.20 -1.79 -13.25
N THR A 79 6.91 -1.12 -12.35
CA THR A 79 8.36 -1.19 -12.16
C THR A 79 8.70 -1.02 -10.69
N PHE A 80 9.94 -1.27 -10.32
CA PHE A 80 10.47 -0.96 -9.00
C PHE A 80 11.45 0.21 -9.10
N ILE A 81 11.41 1.09 -8.12
CA ILE A 81 12.39 2.15 -7.93
C ILE A 81 13.56 1.56 -7.12
N GLU A 82 14.78 1.88 -7.53
CA GLU A 82 15.97 1.50 -6.79
C GLU A 82 16.01 2.23 -5.45
N GLU A 83 16.56 1.56 -4.43
CA GLU A 83 16.68 2.14 -3.09
C GLU A 83 17.50 3.42 -3.15
N SER A 84 16.96 4.50 -2.57
CA SER A 84 17.61 5.81 -2.52
C SER A 84 18.10 6.32 -3.89
N GLU A 85 17.40 5.96 -4.97
CA GLU A 85 17.76 6.25 -6.36
C GLU A 85 18.10 7.75 -6.59
N ASN A 86 17.42 8.62 -5.85
CA ASN A 86 17.77 10.04 -5.75
C ASN A 86 17.34 10.60 -4.37
N ALA A 87 17.62 11.89 -4.13
CA ALA A 87 17.30 12.55 -2.86
C ALA A 87 15.80 12.55 -2.52
N ILE A 88 14.92 12.60 -3.53
CA ILE A 88 13.45 12.54 -3.34
C ILE A 88 13.05 11.14 -2.90
N VAL A 89 13.52 10.09 -3.58
CA VAL A 89 13.25 8.70 -3.24
C VAL A 89 13.73 8.40 -1.82
N ALA A 90 14.97 8.76 -1.47
CA ALA A 90 15.53 8.57 -0.14
C ALA A 90 14.69 9.26 0.96
N LYS A 91 14.20 10.48 0.68
CA LYS A 91 13.31 11.21 1.59
C LYS A 91 11.96 10.53 1.76
N VAL A 92 11.37 10.05 0.67
CA VAL A 92 10.10 9.31 0.68
C VAL A 92 10.23 7.99 1.43
N GLU A 93 11.29 7.21 1.20
CA GLU A 93 11.54 5.94 1.91
C GLU A 93 11.71 6.16 3.42
N LYS A 94 12.43 7.21 3.85
CA LYS A 94 12.54 7.56 5.26
C LYS A 94 11.19 7.90 5.89
N ARG A 95 10.33 8.62 5.17
CA ARG A 95 8.97 8.94 5.60
C ARG A 95 8.10 7.70 5.68
N ILE A 96 8.15 6.81 4.68
CA ILE A 96 7.44 5.52 4.68
C ILE A 96 7.79 4.73 5.92
N SER A 97 9.09 4.58 6.24
CA SER A 97 9.55 3.89 7.44
C SER A 97 8.97 4.50 8.73
N ALA A 98 8.99 5.83 8.85
CA ALA A 98 8.43 6.52 10.01
C ALA A 98 6.92 6.33 10.13
N VAL A 99 6.17 6.42 9.03
CA VAL A 99 4.71 6.26 9.02
C VAL A 99 4.29 4.83 9.30
N MET A 100 4.96 3.85 8.68
CA MET A 100 4.66 2.43 8.87
C MET A 100 5.22 1.88 10.19
N ASN A 101 6.04 2.66 10.91
CA ASN A 101 6.71 2.29 12.15
C ASN A 101 7.54 0.99 12.04
N ILE A 102 8.17 0.80 10.89
CA ILE A 102 9.01 -0.36 10.57
C ILE A 102 10.26 0.14 9.83
N PRO A 103 11.46 -0.35 10.20
CA PRO A 103 12.68 0.01 9.49
C PRO A 103 12.59 -0.31 8.01
N ILE A 104 13.08 0.59 7.15
CA ILE A 104 12.96 0.46 5.68
C ILE A 104 13.61 -0.83 5.15
N GLU A 105 14.58 -1.39 5.87
CA GLU A 105 15.26 -2.65 5.54
C GLU A 105 14.32 -3.88 5.58
N HIS A 106 13.14 -3.74 6.18
CA HIS A 106 12.06 -4.72 6.10
C HIS A 106 11.20 -4.55 4.85
N GLY A 107 11.36 -3.43 4.14
CA GLY A 107 10.58 -3.08 2.97
C GLY A 107 11.02 -3.81 1.72
N GLU A 108 10.07 -4.31 0.94
CA GLU A 108 10.31 -4.65 -0.46
C GLU A 108 10.65 -3.37 -1.24
N GLY A 109 11.21 -3.48 -2.43
CA GLY A 109 11.43 -2.31 -3.29
C GLY A 109 10.13 -1.55 -3.51
N LEU A 110 10.21 -0.21 -3.57
CA LEU A 110 9.06 0.64 -3.84
C LEU A 110 8.52 0.35 -5.23
N GLN A 111 7.32 -0.23 -5.34
CA GLN A 111 6.71 -0.59 -6.60
C GLN A 111 5.82 0.53 -7.13
N ILE A 112 6.10 1.01 -8.33
CA ILE A 112 5.23 1.94 -9.04
C ILE A 112 4.37 1.15 -10.03
N LEU A 113 3.07 1.46 -10.05
CA LEU A 113 2.07 0.79 -10.87
C LEU A 113 1.26 1.83 -11.64
N LYS A 114 0.97 1.48 -12.88
CA LYS A 114 0.08 2.24 -13.77
C LYS A 114 -1.08 1.37 -14.21
N TYR A 115 -2.28 1.93 -14.15
CA TYR A 115 -3.51 1.35 -14.67
C TYR A 115 -4.10 2.30 -15.70
N SER A 116 -4.33 1.81 -16.92
CA SER A 116 -5.06 2.49 -17.99
C SER A 116 -6.54 2.12 -17.94
N PRO A 117 -7.43 2.80 -18.68
CA PRO A 117 -8.86 2.46 -18.73
C PRO A 117 -9.11 0.96 -18.96
N GLY A 118 -10.02 0.38 -18.19
CA GLY A 118 -10.34 -1.05 -18.17
C GLY A 118 -9.38 -1.92 -17.35
N GLN A 119 -8.27 -1.38 -16.87
CA GLN A 119 -7.32 -2.13 -16.04
C GLN A 119 -7.69 -2.07 -14.56
N GLU A 120 -7.46 -3.19 -13.89
CA GLU A 120 -7.82 -3.41 -12.49
C GLU A 120 -6.80 -4.32 -11.77
N TYR A 121 -6.96 -4.43 -10.47
CA TYR A 121 -6.43 -5.52 -9.66
C TYR A 121 -7.55 -6.12 -8.84
N LYS A 122 -8.00 -7.31 -9.21
CA LYS A 122 -9.08 -8.02 -8.52
C LYS A 122 -8.77 -8.24 -7.05
N ALA A 123 -9.80 -8.49 -6.26
CA ALA A 123 -9.65 -8.71 -4.82
C ALA A 123 -8.64 -9.82 -4.50
N HIS A 124 -7.68 -9.52 -3.62
CA HIS A 124 -6.57 -10.37 -3.25
C HIS A 124 -6.10 -10.08 -1.83
N PHE A 125 -5.25 -10.94 -1.31
CA PHE A 125 -4.48 -10.71 -0.09
C PHE A 125 -3.03 -10.38 -0.46
N ASP A 126 -2.41 -9.49 0.29
CA ASP A 126 -1.00 -9.15 0.12
C ASP A 126 -0.06 -10.11 0.86
N PHE A 127 -0.54 -10.74 1.92
CA PHE A 127 0.24 -11.76 2.63
C PHE A 127 0.30 -13.07 1.85
N PHE A 128 1.39 -13.81 2.03
CA PHE A 128 1.57 -15.09 1.38
C PHE A 128 0.84 -16.19 2.14
N SER A 129 0.23 -17.13 1.42
CA SER A 129 -0.38 -18.30 2.02
C SER A 129 0.67 -19.14 2.77
N SER A 130 0.26 -19.85 3.81
CA SER A 130 1.14 -20.71 4.62
C SER A 130 1.87 -21.78 3.82
N THR A 131 1.37 -22.16 2.65
CA THR A 131 1.99 -23.11 1.72
C THR A 131 3.11 -22.49 0.87
N SER A 132 3.23 -21.18 0.84
CA SER A 132 4.29 -20.48 0.09
C SER A 132 5.60 -20.47 0.88
N LYS A 133 6.72 -20.71 0.19
CA LYS A 133 8.07 -20.51 0.79
C LYS A 133 8.28 -19.08 1.29
N ALA A 134 7.63 -18.10 0.68
CA ALA A 134 7.69 -16.70 1.08
C ALA A 134 7.01 -16.43 2.43
N ALA A 135 6.15 -17.33 2.93
CA ALA A 135 5.49 -17.21 4.22
C ALA A 135 6.47 -17.27 5.42
N ASN A 136 7.69 -17.81 5.25
CA ASN A 136 8.71 -17.84 6.28
C ASN A 136 9.13 -16.39 6.71
N ASN A 137 9.06 -15.44 5.79
CA ASN A 137 9.19 -14.02 6.07
C ASN A 137 8.01 -13.30 5.41
N ASN A 138 6.82 -13.42 6.00
CA ASN A 138 5.60 -12.91 5.42
C ASN A 138 5.54 -11.38 5.42
N ARG A 139 4.75 -10.82 4.52
CA ARG A 139 4.33 -9.41 4.57
C ARG A 139 3.41 -9.24 5.77
N ILE A 140 3.50 -8.09 6.42
CA ILE A 140 2.74 -7.75 7.63
C ILE A 140 1.93 -6.46 7.50
N SER A 141 2.30 -5.60 6.57
CA SER A 141 1.57 -4.36 6.28
C SER A 141 1.83 -3.86 4.86
N THR A 142 0.89 -3.05 4.38
CA THR A 142 0.92 -2.41 3.06
C THR A 142 0.61 -0.92 3.18
N LEU A 143 1.33 -0.11 2.41
CA LEU A 143 1.03 1.30 2.17
C LEU A 143 0.86 1.51 0.66
N VAL A 144 -0.32 1.91 0.23
CA VAL A 144 -0.63 2.30 -1.16
C VAL A 144 -0.74 3.82 -1.21
N MET A 145 0.16 4.47 -1.95
CA MET A 145 0.22 5.92 -2.13
C MET A 145 -0.28 6.28 -3.54
N TYR A 146 -1.19 7.25 -3.64
CA TYR A 146 -1.76 7.69 -4.91
C TYR A 146 -0.92 8.82 -5.49
N LEU A 147 -0.41 8.62 -6.71
CA LEU A 147 0.51 9.55 -7.36
C LEU A 147 -0.20 10.58 -8.26
N ASN A 148 -1.46 10.33 -8.58
CA ASN A 148 -2.30 11.25 -9.34
C ASN A 148 -3.76 11.16 -8.90
N ASP A 149 -4.56 12.15 -9.30
CA ASP A 149 -6.01 12.05 -9.26
C ASP A 149 -6.49 11.16 -10.41
N VAL A 150 -7.55 10.39 -10.18
CA VAL A 150 -8.21 9.59 -11.22
C VAL A 150 -9.56 10.24 -11.52
N GLU A 151 -9.87 10.40 -12.81
CA GLU A 151 -11.10 11.07 -13.23
C GLU A 151 -12.32 10.25 -12.84
N GLU A 152 -12.33 8.93 -13.10
CA GLU A 152 -13.43 8.02 -12.76
C GLU A 152 -12.91 6.59 -12.55
N GLY A 153 -13.38 5.93 -11.50
CA GLY A 153 -12.99 4.58 -11.12
C GLY A 153 -11.64 4.52 -10.40
N GLY A 154 -11.01 3.35 -10.40
CA GLY A 154 -9.69 3.13 -9.83
C GLY A 154 -9.61 3.15 -8.31
N GLU A 155 -10.73 3.11 -7.59
CA GLU A 155 -10.76 3.09 -6.13
C GLU A 155 -10.00 1.88 -5.58
N THR A 156 -9.41 2.05 -4.39
CA THR A 156 -8.97 0.92 -3.57
C THR A 156 -10.13 0.49 -2.70
N PHE A 157 -10.58 -0.76 -2.82
CA PHE A 157 -11.75 -1.26 -2.11
C PHE A 157 -11.41 -2.45 -1.20
N PHE A 158 -12.12 -2.53 -0.08
CA PHE A 158 -12.07 -3.62 0.90
C PHE A 158 -13.47 -4.23 1.00
N PRO A 159 -13.78 -5.28 0.21
CA PRO A 159 -15.16 -5.77 0.08
C PRO A 159 -15.72 -6.34 1.38
N LYS A 160 -14.90 -6.96 2.22
CA LYS A 160 -15.32 -7.51 3.51
C LYS A 160 -15.56 -6.43 4.57
N LEU A 161 -15.02 -5.23 4.39
CA LEU A 161 -15.21 -4.07 5.28
C LEU A 161 -16.26 -3.09 4.76
N ASN A 162 -16.78 -3.32 3.55
CA ASN A 162 -17.63 -2.35 2.84
C ASN A 162 -17.00 -0.94 2.83
N PHE A 163 -15.68 -0.88 2.59
CA PHE A 163 -14.90 0.34 2.64
C PHE A 163 -14.16 0.57 1.32
N THR A 164 -14.19 1.81 0.86
CA THR A 164 -13.60 2.22 -0.42
C THR A 164 -12.85 3.53 -0.26
N VAL A 165 -11.67 3.63 -0.89
CA VAL A 165 -10.82 4.82 -0.88
C VAL A 165 -10.68 5.34 -2.29
N THR A 166 -11.17 6.55 -2.56
CA THR A 166 -11.00 7.25 -3.82
C THR A 166 -9.54 7.73 -3.96
N PRO A 167 -8.86 7.43 -5.08
CA PRO A 167 -7.49 7.89 -5.30
C PRO A 167 -7.45 9.42 -5.42
N LYS A 168 -6.60 10.03 -4.60
CA LYS A 168 -6.28 11.47 -4.64
C LYS A 168 -4.77 11.65 -4.55
N LYS A 169 -4.22 12.49 -5.42
CA LYS A 169 -2.77 12.77 -5.49
C LYS A 169 -2.22 13.17 -4.11
N GLY A 170 -1.17 12.47 -3.68
CA GLY A 170 -0.51 12.70 -2.40
C GLY A 170 -1.16 12.02 -1.19
N MET A 171 -2.34 11.41 -1.34
CA MET A 171 -2.96 10.58 -0.29
C MET A 171 -2.44 9.16 -0.30
N ALA A 172 -2.71 8.41 0.77
CA ALA A 172 -2.38 7.00 0.87
C ALA A 172 -3.41 6.23 1.70
N VAL A 173 -3.39 4.90 1.56
CA VAL A 173 -4.05 3.98 2.47
C VAL A 173 -3.04 2.98 3.02
N TYR A 174 -3.01 2.86 4.34
CA TYR A 174 -2.20 1.91 5.10
C TYR A 174 -3.08 0.84 5.71
N PHE A 175 -2.64 -0.42 5.74
CA PHE A 175 -3.34 -1.51 6.43
C PHE A 175 -2.40 -2.63 6.86
N GLU A 176 -2.80 -3.35 7.91
CA GLU A 176 -2.05 -4.45 8.54
C GLU A 176 -2.79 -5.77 8.44
N TYR A 177 -2.04 -6.89 8.43
CA TYR A 177 -2.58 -8.26 8.30
C TYR A 177 -1.68 -9.32 8.95
N PHE A 178 -1.21 -9.05 10.16
CA PHE A 178 -0.34 -9.97 10.92
C PHE A 178 -0.95 -10.40 12.27
N TYR A 179 -2.25 -10.20 12.42
CA TYR A 179 -2.98 -10.47 13.65
C TYR A 179 -2.96 -11.96 14.01
N SER A 180 -3.01 -12.26 15.34
CA SER A 180 -3.20 -13.62 15.83
C SER A 180 -4.61 -14.13 15.51
N ASP A 181 -5.60 -13.25 15.48
CA ASP A 181 -6.94 -13.53 14.96
C ASP A 181 -6.91 -13.55 13.41
N GLN A 182 -7.03 -14.73 12.83
CA GLN A 182 -7.03 -14.90 11.38
C GLN A 182 -8.26 -14.25 10.71
N THR A 183 -9.36 -14.04 11.43
CA THR A 183 -10.54 -13.37 10.89
C THR A 183 -10.24 -11.92 10.53
N LEU A 184 -9.41 -11.23 11.34
CA LEU A 184 -8.96 -9.87 11.06
C LEU A 184 -8.07 -9.82 9.81
N ASN A 185 -7.15 -10.78 9.66
CA ASN A 185 -6.31 -10.88 8.47
C ASN A 185 -7.17 -11.09 7.21
N GLU A 186 -8.20 -11.91 7.27
CA GLU A 186 -9.11 -12.15 6.15
C GLU A 186 -9.97 -10.93 5.79
N LEU A 187 -10.27 -10.05 6.75
CA LEU A 187 -10.98 -8.80 6.48
C LEU A 187 -10.17 -7.82 5.64
N THR A 188 -8.85 -8.00 5.54
CA THR A 188 -7.96 -7.16 4.71
C THR A 188 -7.99 -7.52 3.22
N LEU A 189 -8.87 -8.42 2.78
CA LEU A 189 -9.12 -8.65 1.36
C LEU A 189 -9.40 -7.31 0.68
N HIS A 190 -8.62 -6.98 -0.35
CA HIS A 190 -8.72 -5.68 -1.03
C HIS A 190 -8.43 -5.81 -2.52
N GLY A 191 -8.77 -4.76 -3.27
CA GLY A 191 -8.49 -4.68 -4.70
C GLY A 191 -8.43 -3.24 -5.19
N GLY A 192 -8.07 -3.09 -6.47
CA GLY A 192 -8.17 -1.83 -7.19
C GLY A 192 -9.26 -1.96 -8.25
N ALA A 193 -10.32 -1.17 -8.12
CA ALA A 193 -11.42 -1.12 -9.08
C ALA A 193 -10.91 -0.76 -10.48
N PRO A 194 -11.63 -1.14 -11.54
CA PRO A 194 -11.29 -0.74 -12.90
C PRO A 194 -11.18 0.78 -13.01
N VAL A 195 -10.15 1.27 -13.69
CA VAL A 195 -10.11 2.66 -14.14
C VAL A 195 -11.13 2.81 -15.25
N ILE A 196 -12.03 3.78 -15.15
CA ILE A 196 -13.06 4.05 -16.16
C ILE A 196 -12.54 5.13 -17.10
N THR A 197 -12.12 6.26 -16.53
CA THR A 197 -11.61 7.41 -17.29
C THR A 197 -10.29 7.92 -16.68
N GLY A 198 -9.36 8.30 -17.52
CA GLY A 198 -8.04 8.76 -17.13
C GLY A 198 -7.06 7.60 -16.90
N GLU A 199 -6.07 7.81 -16.05
CA GLU A 199 -5.06 6.83 -15.65
C GLU A 199 -4.93 6.82 -14.13
N LYS A 200 -4.54 5.69 -13.56
CA LYS A 200 -4.20 5.59 -12.15
C LYS A 200 -2.73 5.23 -11.98
N TRP A 201 -2.01 6.04 -11.21
CA TRP A 201 -0.65 5.77 -10.80
C TRP A 201 -0.58 5.63 -9.27
N VAL A 202 0.05 4.56 -8.81
CA VAL A 202 0.26 4.32 -7.38
C VAL A 202 1.68 3.86 -7.10
N ALA A 203 2.18 4.21 -5.91
CA ALA A 203 3.37 3.62 -5.33
C ALA A 203 2.94 2.70 -4.18
N THR A 204 3.43 1.47 -4.16
CA THR A 204 3.10 0.48 -3.13
C THR A 204 4.36 0.06 -2.39
N GLN A 205 4.30 0.13 -1.06
CA GLN A 205 5.32 -0.38 -0.17
C GLN A 205 4.75 -1.53 0.66
N TRP A 206 5.40 -2.68 0.62
CA TRP A 206 5.14 -3.81 1.50
C TRP A 206 6.24 -3.94 2.54
N MET A 207 5.86 -4.16 3.80
CA MET A 207 6.80 -4.47 4.87
C MET A 207 6.73 -5.95 5.24
N ARG A 208 7.91 -6.54 5.44
CA ARG A 208 8.10 -7.93 5.85
C ARG A 208 8.28 -8.05 7.36
N LYS A 209 7.99 -9.23 7.88
CA LYS A 209 8.20 -9.54 9.30
C LYS A 209 9.68 -9.41 9.71
N GLN A 210 10.57 -9.79 8.82
CA GLN A 210 12.02 -9.75 9.04
C GLN A 210 12.69 -8.88 7.98
N LYS A 211 13.87 -8.38 8.29
CA LYS A 211 14.74 -7.64 7.40
C LYS A 211 15.04 -8.44 6.13
N ILE A 212 15.05 -7.78 4.97
CA ILE A 212 15.32 -8.37 3.64
C ILE A 212 16.38 -7.64 2.85
N ARG A 213 16.82 -6.46 3.28
CA ARG A 213 17.88 -5.66 2.67
C ARG A 213 18.75 -4.95 3.73
#